data_db38e5600cebacf5f89d9febfefb4138
#
_entry.id   db38e5600cebacf5f89d9febfefb4138
#
_cell.length_a   1.000
_cell.length_b   1.000
_cell.length_c   1.000
_cell.angle_alpha   90.00
_cell.angle_beta   90.00
_cell.angle_gamma   90.00
#
_symmetry.space_group_name_H-M   'P 1'
#
loop_
_entity.id
_entity.type
_entity.pdbx_description
1 polymer ?
#
loop_
_entity_poly.entity_id
_entity_poly.type
_entity_poly.pdbx_seq_one_letter_code
_entity_poly.pdbx_strand_id
1 'polypeptide(L)'
;MIDIRSDTVTKPSKEMLDVIVNSEVGDDEYKEDPTVNELEEFAADLLGFESGLFVSSGLMGNQISLLNHTNPGEEVITTQDSHIKNYEHGAASFLSRIQFRNVSHNDGDLNLDDIV
;
A
#
# COMPACT_ATOMS: atom_id res chain seq x y z
N MET A 1 -0.93 20.13 20.65
CA MET A 1 0.12 19.09 20.66
C MET A 1 0.08 18.42 19.29
N ILE A 2 1.22 18.32 18.61
CA ILE A 2 1.33 17.62 17.32
C ILE A 2 1.61 16.15 17.64
N ASP A 3 0.79 15.23 17.14
CA ASP A 3 0.92 13.79 17.33
C ASP A 3 1.34 13.15 16.01
N ILE A 4 2.56 12.59 15.97
CA ILE A 4 3.17 11.98 14.79
C ILE A 4 3.42 10.48 14.95
N ARG A 5 2.77 9.82 15.92
CA ARG A 5 2.98 8.37 16.15
C ARG A 5 2.44 7.48 15.05
N SER A 6 1.44 7.92 14.29
CA SER A 6 0.85 7.19 13.16
C SER A 6 -0.03 8.13 12.32
N ASP A 7 -0.12 7.86 11.02
CA ASP A 7 -1.10 8.47 10.12
C ASP A 7 -2.56 8.25 10.60
N THR A 8 -2.82 7.12 11.21
CA THR A 8 -4.16 6.73 11.69
C THR A 8 -4.76 7.65 12.75
N VAL A 9 -3.96 8.46 13.43
CA VAL A 9 -4.45 9.45 14.40
C VAL A 9 -4.80 10.80 13.74
N THR A 10 -4.47 10.98 12.49
CA THR A 10 -4.78 12.18 11.70
C THR A 10 -6.25 12.18 11.34
N LYS A 11 -6.89 13.33 11.57
CA LYS A 11 -8.30 13.52 11.23
C LYS A 11 -8.42 14.39 9.98
N PRO A 12 -9.41 14.12 9.11
CA PRO A 12 -9.67 14.98 7.97
C PRO A 12 -10.06 16.39 8.42
N SER A 13 -9.68 17.41 7.64
CA SER A 13 -10.16 18.78 7.84
C SER A 13 -11.65 18.89 7.50
N LYS A 14 -12.25 20.03 7.86
CA LYS A 14 -13.65 20.27 7.50
C LYS A 14 -13.85 20.28 5.98
N GLU A 15 -12.94 20.90 5.27
CA GLU A 15 -12.96 20.98 3.81
C GLU A 15 -12.86 19.59 3.16
N MET A 16 -12.00 18.71 3.70
CA MET A 16 -11.92 17.31 3.25
C MET A 16 -13.23 16.56 3.49
N LEU A 17 -13.87 16.76 4.66
CA LEU A 17 -15.17 16.15 4.96
C LEU A 17 -16.27 16.66 4.03
N ASP A 18 -16.27 17.96 3.72
CA ASP A 18 -17.22 18.57 2.78
C ASP A 18 -17.04 17.99 1.36
N VAL A 19 -15.80 17.76 0.92
CA VAL A 19 -15.51 17.07 -0.36
C VAL A 19 -16.02 15.65 -0.35
N ILE A 20 -15.75 14.85 0.69
CA ILE A 20 -16.23 13.47 0.81
C ILE A 20 -17.75 13.37 0.68
N VAL A 21 -18.48 14.28 1.33
CA VAL A 21 -19.97 14.27 1.31
C VAL A 21 -20.54 14.66 -0.06
N ASN A 22 -19.84 15.53 -0.80
CA ASN A 22 -20.31 16.07 -2.08
C ASN A 22 -19.66 15.44 -3.31
N SER A 23 -18.78 14.44 -3.13
CA SER A 23 -18.16 13.74 -4.25
C SER A 23 -19.19 13.00 -5.07
N GLU A 24 -19.05 13.06 -6.38
CA GLU A 24 -19.78 12.21 -7.29
C GLU A 24 -19.24 10.77 -7.18
N VAL A 25 -20.15 9.82 -7.07
CA VAL A 25 -19.81 8.39 -6.92
C VAL A 25 -20.45 7.59 -8.04
N GLY A 26 -19.82 6.50 -8.42
CA GLY A 26 -20.30 5.59 -9.47
C GLY A 26 -19.79 4.17 -9.25
N ASP A 27 -20.03 3.30 -10.21
CA ASP A 27 -19.57 1.92 -10.15
C ASP A 27 -18.11 1.83 -10.59
N ASP A 28 -17.22 1.51 -9.65
CA ASP A 28 -15.79 1.42 -9.91
C ASP A 28 -15.42 0.24 -10.83
N GLU A 29 -16.16 -0.87 -10.79
CA GLU A 29 -15.93 -2.02 -11.67
C GLU A 29 -16.09 -1.66 -13.15
N TYR A 30 -17.04 -0.77 -13.47
CA TYR A 30 -17.27 -0.29 -14.83
C TYR A 30 -16.54 1.02 -15.16
N LYS A 31 -15.66 1.50 -14.25
CA LYS A 31 -14.99 2.80 -14.40
C LYS A 31 -15.96 3.99 -14.52
N GLU A 32 -17.08 3.90 -13.85
CA GLU A 32 -18.12 4.93 -13.84
C GLU A 32 -18.04 5.85 -12.61
N ASP A 33 -17.13 5.59 -11.65
CA ASP A 33 -16.87 6.50 -10.53
C ASP A 33 -15.88 7.59 -10.95
N PRO A 34 -16.32 8.83 -11.16
CA PRO A 34 -15.45 9.89 -11.65
C PRO A 34 -14.40 10.31 -10.60
N THR A 35 -14.74 10.22 -9.32
CA THR A 35 -13.84 10.61 -8.23
C THR A 35 -12.69 9.62 -8.08
N VAL A 36 -12.95 8.32 -8.20
CA VAL A 36 -11.91 7.29 -8.20
C VAL A 36 -11.03 7.43 -9.43
N ASN A 37 -11.61 7.60 -10.62
CA ASN A 37 -10.86 7.77 -11.87
C ASN A 37 -9.92 8.98 -11.79
N GLU A 38 -10.40 10.13 -11.33
CA GLU A 38 -9.58 11.34 -11.15
C GLU A 38 -8.44 11.12 -10.14
N LEU A 39 -8.69 10.41 -9.05
CA LEU A 39 -7.67 10.08 -8.05
C LEU A 39 -6.57 9.19 -8.64
N GLU A 40 -6.93 8.15 -9.39
CA GLU A 40 -5.98 7.23 -10.04
C GLU A 40 -5.11 7.96 -11.06
N GLU A 41 -5.70 8.79 -11.92
CA GLU A 41 -5.00 9.60 -12.90
C GLU A 41 -4.06 10.62 -12.23
N PHE A 42 -4.58 11.37 -11.25
CA PHE A 42 -3.78 12.35 -10.52
C PHE A 42 -2.58 11.73 -9.81
N ALA A 43 -2.77 10.58 -9.15
CA ALA A 43 -1.68 9.90 -8.46
C ALA A 43 -0.63 9.35 -9.43
N ALA A 44 -1.06 8.78 -10.56
CA ALA A 44 -0.16 8.30 -11.60
C ALA A 44 0.68 9.44 -12.19
N ASP A 45 0.04 10.54 -12.57
CA ASP A 45 0.72 11.73 -13.13
C ASP A 45 1.71 12.35 -12.15
N LEU A 46 1.30 12.51 -10.89
CA LEU A 46 2.13 13.09 -9.84
C LEU A 46 3.42 12.29 -9.60
N LEU A 47 3.35 10.98 -9.70
CA LEU A 47 4.46 10.08 -9.45
C LEU A 47 5.19 9.62 -10.72
N GLY A 48 4.68 9.97 -11.90
CA GLY A 48 5.28 9.62 -13.19
C GLY A 48 5.09 8.16 -13.61
N PHE A 49 3.97 7.55 -13.22
CA PHE A 49 3.59 6.20 -13.62
C PHE A 49 2.51 6.22 -14.72
N GLU A 50 2.36 5.10 -15.43
CA GLU A 50 1.37 4.95 -16.49
C GLU A 50 -0.08 4.93 -15.97
N SER A 51 -0.28 4.40 -14.77
CA SER A 51 -1.59 4.28 -14.14
C SER A 51 -1.49 4.14 -12.63
N GLY A 52 -2.58 4.44 -11.93
CA GLY A 52 -2.79 4.17 -10.53
C GLY A 52 -3.91 3.15 -10.33
N LEU A 53 -3.95 2.52 -9.18
CA LEU A 53 -5.04 1.67 -8.74
C LEU A 53 -5.43 2.05 -7.32
N PHE A 54 -6.66 2.54 -7.15
CA PHE A 54 -7.22 2.78 -5.83
C PHE A 54 -7.53 1.44 -5.15
N VAL A 55 -7.15 1.31 -3.89
CA VAL A 55 -7.45 0.14 -3.06
C VAL A 55 -8.00 0.60 -1.71
N SER A 56 -8.87 -0.20 -1.12
CA SER A 56 -9.56 0.14 0.12
C SER A 56 -8.67 0.15 1.38
N SER A 57 -7.45 -0.37 1.28
CA SER A 57 -6.48 -0.36 2.38
C SER A 57 -5.05 -0.53 1.89
N GLY A 58 -4.07 -0.02 2.66
CA GLY A 58 -2.65 -0.26 2.40
C GLY A 58 -2.29 -1.75 2.44
N LEU A 59 -2.93 -2.53 3.32
CA LEU A 59 -2.76 -3.98 3.35
C LEU A 59 -3.17 -4.63 2.02
N MET A 60 -4.30 -4.23 1.46
CA MET A 60 -4.74 -4.71 0.14
C MET A 60 -3.71 -4.38 -0.95
N GLY A 61 -3.19 -3.15 -0.95
CA GLY A 61 -2.13 -2.74 -1.88
C GLY A 61 -0.88 -3.60 -1.76
N ASN A 62 -0.41 -3.84 -0.54
CA ASN A 62 0.73 -4.72 -0.29
C ASN A 62 0.49 -6.14 -0.80
N GLN A 63 -0.67 -6.72 -0.53
CA GLN A 63 -0.97 -8.09 -0.93
C GLN A 63 -1.12 -8.23 -2.45
N ILE A 64 -1.75 -7.25 -3.13
CA ILE A 64 -1.82 -7.23 -4.61
C ILE A 64 -0.42 -7.12 -5.21
N SER A 65 0.44 -6.28 -4.65
CA SER A 65 1.83 -6.14 -5.11
C SER A 65 2.59 -7.46 -5.01
N LEU A 66 2.48 -8.16 -3.89
CA LEU A 66 3.11 -9.48 -3.74
C LEU A 66 2.56 -10.50 -4.74
N LEU A 67 1.24 -10.58 -4.88
CA LEU A 67 0.60 -11.51 -5.82
C LEU A 67 1.04 -11.28 -7.27
N ASN A 68 1.26 -10.02 -7.66
CA ASN A 68 1.66 -9.68 -9.03
C ASN A 68 3.15 -9.93 -9.31
N HIS A 69 3.99 -9.87 -8.29
CA HIS A 69 5.45 -9.90 -8.45
C HIS A 69 6.11 -11.21 -7.98
N THR A 70 5.33 -12.14 -7.45
CA THR A 70 5.88 -13.39 -6.92
C THR A 70 5.09 -14.62 -7.37
N ASN A 71 5.77 -15.75 -7.33
CA ASN A 71 5.16 -17.09 -7.49
C ASN A 71 5.20 -17.85 -6.16
N PRO A 72 4.32 -18.83 -5.97
CA PRO A 72 4.34 -19.69 -4.78
C PRO A 72 5.70 -20.35 -4.54
N GLY A 73 6.21 -20.20 -3.33
CA GLY A 73 7.50 -20.76 -2.91
C GLY A 73 8.68 -19.81 -3.06
N GLU A 74 8.49 -18.64 -3.67
CA GLU A 74 9.53 -17.63 -3.77
C GLU A 74 9.78 -16.90 -2.45
N GLU A 75 10.93 -16.25 -2.35
CA GLU A 75 11.32 -15.41 -1.22
C GLU A 75 11.15 -13.94 -1.54
N VAL A 76 10.67 -13.19 -0.55
CA VAL A 76 10.64 -11.73 -0.56
C VAL A 76 11.61 -11.22 0.50
N ILE A 77 12.60 -10.45 0.05
CA ILE A 77 13.57 -9.83 0.94
C ILE A 77 12.92 -8.63 1.64
N THR A 78 13.02 -8.61 2.95
CA THR A 78 12.45 -7.53 3.76
C THR A 78 13.24 -7.33 5.05
N THR A 79 12.98 -6.23 5.75
CA THR A 79 13.54 -6.03 7.09
C THR A 79 12.78 -6.86 8.13
N GLN A 80 13.45 -7.13 9.24
CA GLN A 80 12.82 -7.86 10.35
C GLN A 80 11.56 -7.16 10.88
N ASP A 81 11.53 -5.83 10.84
CA ASP A 81 10.49 -5.00 11.44
C ASP A 81 9.44 -4.51 10.43
N SER A 82 9.47 -5.01 9.20
CA SER A 82 8.54 -4.56 8.15
C SER A 82 7.09 -4.84 8.51
N HIS A 83 6.20 -3.90 8.17
CA HIS A 83 4.76 -3.99 8.41
C HIS A 83 4.15 -5.21 7.71
N ILE A 84 4.52 -5.41 6.44
CA ILE A 84 3.99 -6.50 5.59
C ILE A 84 4.24 -7.88 6.19
N LYS A 85 5.30 -8.03 6.98
CA LYS A 85 5.64 -9.27 7.67
C LYS A 85 4.94 -9.40 9.03
N ASN A 86 4.95 -8.32 9.84
CA ASN A 86 4.63 -8.40 11.26
C ASN A 86 3.18 -8.05 11.59
N TYR A 87 2.53 -7.23 10.76
CA TYR A 87 1.22 -6.65 11.09
C TYR A 87 0.10 -7.03 10.11
N GLU A 88 0.38 -7.86 9.12
CA GLU A 88 -0.60 -8.29 8.13
C GLU A 88 -1.07 -9.75 8.31
N HIS A 89 -0.98 -10.25 9.53
CA HIS A 89 -1.55 -11.53 9.97
C HIS A 89 -1.16 -12.75 9.13
N GLY A 90 0.04 -12.73 8.50
CA GLY A 90 0.51 -13.80 7.63
C GLY A 90 -0.15 -13.84 6.26
N ALA A 91 -0.80 -12.74 5.84
CA ALA A 91 -1.49 -12.65 4.55
C ALA A 91 -0.60 -13.00 3.37
N ALA A 92 0.65 -12.56 3.36
CA ALA A 92 1.62 -12.86 2.31
C ALA A 92 1.86 -14.38 2.13
N SER A 93 2.03 -15.09 3.24
CA SER A 93 2.21 -16.55 3.20
C SER A 93 0.93 -17.29 2.81
N PHE A 94 -0.23 -16.75 3.17
CA PHE A 94 -1.52 -17.36 2.87
C PHE A 94 -1.95 -17.11 1.42
N LEU A 95 -1.87 -15.87 0.95
CA LEU A 95 -2.35 -15.46 -0.38
C LEU A 95 -1.31 -15.74 -1.46
N SER A 96 -0.11 -15.18 -1.32
CA SER A 96 0.96 -15.30 -2.31
C SER A 96 1.79 -16.57 -2.14
N ARG A 97 1.67 -17.26 -1.00
CA ARG A 97 2.42 -18.50 -0.68
C ARG A 97 3.93 -18.31 -0.71
N ILE A 98 4.36 -17.09 -0.37
CA ILE A 98 5.78 -16.73 -0.30
C ILE A 98 6.32 -16.90 1.12
N GLN A 99 7.62 -16.88 1.24
CA GLN A 99 8.32 -16.75 2.50
C GLN A 99 9.12 -15.45 2.54
N PHE A 100 9.34 -14.91 3.76
CA PHE A 100 10.16 -13.74 3.93
C PHE A 100 11.59 -14.12 4.29
N ARG A 101 12.54 -13.55 3.55
CA ARG A 101 13.95 -13.54 3.92
C ARG A 101 14.27 -12.21 4.61
N ASN A 102 14.61 -12.28 5.89
CA ASN A 102 14.95 -11.09 6.64
C ASN A 102 16.41 -10.73 6.44
N VAL A 103 16.66 -9.47 6.20
CA VAL A 103 18.00 -8.88 6.17
C VAL A 103 18.13 -7.84 7.27
N SER A 104 19.35 -7.58 7.70
CA SER A 104 19.62 -6.53 8.67
C SER A 104 19.35 -5.16 8.06
N HIS A 105 19.02 -4.21 8.91
CA HIS A 105 18.79 -2.83 8.50
C HIS A 105 19.32 -1.86 9.55
N ASN A 106 19.57 -0.63 9.11
CA ASN A 106 19.91 0.49 9.97
C ASN A 106 18.83 1.56 9.76
N ASP A 107 17.95 1.75 10.75
CA ASP A 107 16.85 2.71 10.70
C ASP A 107 15.96 2.61 9.43
N GLY A 108 15.75 1.40 8.93
CA GLY A 108 14.93 1.12 7.75
C GLY A 108 15.72 0.92 6.44
N ASP A 109 16.98 1.33 6.38
CA ASP A 109 17.83 1.09 5.22
C ASP A 109 18.33 -0.35 5.22
N LEU A 110 18.03 -1.07 4.13
CA LEU A 110 18.50 -2.43 3.93
C LEU A 110 20.02 -2.47 3.80
N ASN A 111 20.67 -3.40 4.49
CA ASN A 111 22.08 -3.69 4.26
C ASN A 111 22.23 -4.53 2.99
N LEU A 112 22.77 -3.92 1.94
CA LEU A 112 22.94 -4.57 0.63
C LEU A 112 23.88 -5.79 0.68
N ASP A 113 24.83 -5.79 1.59
CA ASP A 113 25.77 -6.92 1.76
C ASP A 113 25.07 -8.20 2.26
N ASP A 114 23.88 -8.08 2.88
CA ASP A 114 23.07 -9.20 3.34
C ASP A 114 22.15 -9.78 2.24
N ILE A 115 22.08 -9.12 1.08
CA ILE A 115 21.21 -9.50 -0.03
C ILE A 115 21.90 -10.45 -1.01
N VAL A 116 23.24 -10.51 -0.98
CA VAL A 116 24.08 -11.30 -1.89
C VAL A 116 24.22 -12.75 -1.47
#